data_392bbe65be54f54aa016539bf62d37fe
#
_entry.id   392bbe65be54f54aa016539bf62d37fe
#
_cell.length_a   1.000
_cell.length_b   1.000
_cell.length_c   1.000
_cell.angle_alpha   90.00
_cell.angle_beta   90.00
_cell.angle_gamma   90.00
#
_symmetry.space_group_name_H-M   'P 1'
#
loop_
_entity.id
_entity.type
_entity.pdbx_description
1 polymer ?
#
loop_
_entity_poly.entity_id
_entity_poly.type
_entity_poly.pdbx_seq_one_letter_code
_entity_poly.pdbx_strand_id
1 'polypeptide(L)'
;MHGIRRRSGAGKRCFRSLIGLWLVCALLSGVSALAEFGADFDYLHTINPDIAGWLYTEDGLVNQAVLQGQDNKTYRKLRYNRSSYYYGSVFMDCDASADFSDPVTLLYGSPGVEDGPFSFLRDYMEKDYCLAHPSLLLLTPEGNYDLSLFAAFSVPYGDEESWRLNRETGTKAAFEKALKAQTDRSVFSLPENLPRYGDRVVVMVTTGDSRQRMVVMGRLTAREPAADVTDIFKRELDSRETGNGMVAIPGAGQFMVYARMTFEVANSKKFRIFGHGGCGPTAAAMVLANLLTPEELTRLDQLSENGAGFSFCSCSVNQYHCNRYHIPYHPSRPEEFQRYLPILLGNLATGNNCWGIKARGTGWGTSLGYIEKVAEGLGLQIEKNTDLQETVAALQDHSKKRLALTCATWGSPFTLSSHFEVMCYADDEWVYFLDPLRDNNYAKNITGSLVEVLAPGVVRIPLAKISECNLSSYYIIERP
;
A
#
# COMPACT_ATOMS: atom_id res chain seq x y z
N MET A 1 -43.33 -61.82 48.70
CA MET A 1 -43.10 -61.32 50.09
C MET A 1 -42.09 -60.22 50.06
N HIS A 2 -42.54 -59.04 50.56
CA HIS A 2 -41.78 -57.94 51.18
C HIS A 2 -40.62 -57.30 50.30
N GLY A 3 -40.56 -56.05 50.12
CA GLY A 3 -41.26 -54.84 50.63
C GLY A 3 -40.45 -53.60 50.25
N ILE A 4 -41.15 -52.70 49.74
CA ILE A 4 -41.11 -51.24 49.77
C ILE A 4 -39.96 -50.60 50.60
N ARG A 5 -39.28 -49.57 50.03
CA ARG A 5 -39.32 -48.18 50.50
C ARG A 5 -38.69 -47.13 49.58
N ARG A 6 -39.46 -46.12 49.34
CA ARG A 6 -39.14 -44.79 48.71
C ARG A 6 -38.19 -43.96 49.57
N ARG A 7 -37.38 -43.12 48.94
CA ARG A 7 -37.03 -41.74 49.35
C ARG A 7 -36.51 -41.02 48.06
N SER A 8 -37.20 -40.19 47.41
CA SER A 8 -37.56 -38.77 47.52
C SER A 8 -36.37 -37.83 47.67
N GLY A 9 -36.10 -37.06 46.63
CA GLY A 9 -35.94 -35.61 46.68
C GLY A 9 -34.57 -35.05 46.96
N ALA A 10 -33.85 -34.70 45.91
CA ALA A 10 -32.96 -33.52 45.88
C ALA A 10 -32.28 -33.46 44.48
N GLY A 11 -32.75 -32.62 43.58
CA GLY A 11 -32.16 -32.53 42.24
C GLY A 11 -32.80 -31.50 41.33
N LYS A 12 -33.37 -30.44 41.89
CA LYS A 12 -34.02 -29.39 41.05
C LYS A 12 -33.59 -27.96 41.40
N ARG A 13 -32.41 -27.72 41.89
CA ARG A 13 -31.95 -26.34 42.19
C ARG A 13 -30.60 -25.91 41.61
N CYS A 14 -29.92 -26.73 40.79
CA CYS A 14 -28.64 -26.35 40.18
C CYS A 14 -28.70 -26.01 38.68
N PHE A 15 -29.83 -26.17 38.01
CA PHE A 15 -29.90 -25.98 36.55
C PHE A 15 -30.33 -24.56 36.10
N ARG A 16 -30.72 -23.69 37.04
CA ARG A 16 -31.12 -22.30 36.70
C ARG A 16 -30.00 -21.28 36.79
N SER A 17 -28.91 -21.57 37.47
CA SER A 17 -27.77 -20.64 37.60
C SER A 17 -26.73 -20.77 36.48
N LEU A 18 -26.70 -21.89 35.75
CA LEU A 18 -25.75 -22.09 34.63
C LEU A 18 -26.24 -21.49 33.30
N ILE A 19 -27.57 -21.38 33.12
CA ILE A 19 -28.13 -20.73 31.90
C ILE A 19 -27.99 -19.21 31.97
N GLY A 20 -28.03 -18.61 33.14
CA GLY A 20 -27.82 -17.18 33.33
C GLY A 20 -26.39 -16.72 33.08
N LEU A 21 -25.40 -17.60 33.39
CA LEU A 21 -23.97 -17.28 33.17
C LEU A 21 -23.57 -17.43 31.70
N TRP A 22 -24.20 -18.33 30.95
CA TRP A 22 -23.97 -18.49 29.50
C TRP A 22 -24.60 -17.36 28.67
N LEU A 23 -25.72 -16.80 29.09
CA LEU A 23 -26.36 -15.66 28.44
C LEU A 23 -25.62 -14.33 28.69
N VAL A 24 -24.96 -14.20 29.85
CA VAL A 24 -24.12 -13.01 30.13
C VAL A 24 -22.76 -13.10 29.44
N CYS A 25 -22.19 -14.31 29.29
CA CYS A 25 -20.96 -14.49 28.46
C CYS A 25 -21.21 -14.37 26.96
N ALA A 26 -22.43 -14.68 26.47
CA ALA A 26 -22.77 -14.49 25.05
C ALA A 26 -23.07 -13.01 24.70
N LEU A 27 -23.33 -12.15 25.69
CA LEU A 27 -23.49 -10.70 25.50
C LEU A 27 -22.20 -9.92 25.69
N LEU A 28 -21.09 -10.60 26.09
CA LEU A 28 -19.73 -10.06 26.17
C LEU A 28 -18.82 -10.59 25.05
N SER A 29 -19.37 -11.42 24.14
CA SER A 29 -18.67 -11.75 22.89
C SER A 29 -18.74 -10.53 21.96
N GLY A 30 -17.70 -9.76 22.07
CA GLY A 30 -17.28 -8.61 21.35
C GLY A 30 -18.09 -8.23 20.09
N VAL A 31 -18.76 -7.11 20.16
CA VAL A 31 -18.68 -6.21 19.05
C VAL A 31 -17.18 -6.01 18.80
N SER A 32 -16.61 -6.73 17.86
CA SER A 32 -15.34 -6.30 17.25
C SER A 32 -15.64 -4.89 16.82
N ALA A 33 -15.05 -3.91 17.51
CA ALA A 33 -15.07 -2.55 17.01
C ALA A 33 -14.53 -2.68 15.58
N LEU A 34 -15.38 -2.40 14.60
CA LEU A 34 -14.94 -2.34 13.21
C LEU A 34 -13.76 -1.39 13.22
N ALA A 35 -12.62 -1.85 12.68
CA ALA A 35 -11.43 -1.04 12.64
C ALA A 35 -11.80 0.28 11.95
N GLU A 36 -11.58 1.40 12.64
CA GLU A 36 -11.75 2.71 12.05
C GLU A 36 -10.57 2.95 11.11
N PHE A 37 -10.86 3.38 9.89
CA PHE A 37 -9.86 3.73 8.90
C PHE A 37 -9.79 5.24 8.75
N GLY A 38 -8.61 5.77 8.47
CA GLY A 38 -8.36 7.16 8.21
C GLY A 38 -7.31 7.37 7.14
N ALA A 39 -7.11 8.61 6.76
CA ALA A 39 -6.05 9.04 5.85
C ALA A 39 -5.42 10.33 6.38
N ASP A 40 -4.11 10.49 6.22
CA ASP A 40 -3.39 11.71 6.58
C ASP A 40 -3.64 12.78 5.50
N PHE A 41 -4.73 13.54 5.66
CA PHE A 41 -5.09 14.60 4.72
C PHE A 41 -4.14 15.79 4.76
N ASP A 42 -3.48 16.07 5.88
CA ASP A 42 -2.46 17.11 5.95
C ASP A 42 -1.31 16.79 4.99
N TYR A 43 -0.85 15.53 5.01
CA TYR A 43 0.15 15.07 4.06
C TYR A 43 -0.40 15.02 2.63
N LEU A 44 -1.60 14.49 2.40
CA LEU A 44 -2.21 14.42 1.07
C LEU A 44 -2.35 15.80 0.43
N HIS A 45 -2.68 16.83 1.20
CA HIS A 45 -2.79 18.21 0.73
C HIS A 45 -1.41 18.82 0.36
N THR A 46 -0.29 18.32 0.91
CA THR A 46 1.04 18.70 0.41
C THR A 46 1.28 18.18 -1.01
N ILE A 47 0.67 17.05 -1.38
CA ILE A 47 0.75 16.48 -2.73
C ILE A 47 -0.19 17.23 -3.68
N ASN A 48 -1.44 17.39 -3.26
CA ASN A 48 -2.46 18.09 -4.04
C ASN A 48 -3.59 18.60 -3.14
N PRO A 49 -3.71 19.93 -2.96
CA PRO A 49 -4.76 20.53 -2.13
C PRO A 49 -6.17 20.30 -2.67
N ASP A 50 -6.33 19.84 -3.92
CA ASP A 50 -7.62 19.53 -4.51
C ASP A 50 -8.16 18.14 -4.07
N ILE A 51 -7.47 17.39 -3.21
CA ILE A 51 -7.96 16.13 -2.66
C ILE A 51 -9.04 16.44 -1.63
N ALA A 52 -10.30 16.20 -1.99
CA ALA A 52 -11.46 16.44 -1.13
C ALA A 52 -11.82 15.23 -0.25
N GLY A 53 -11.39 14.01 -0.65
CA GLY A 53 -11.69 12.80 0.08
C GLY A 53 -11.04 11.57 -0.52
N TRP A 54 -11.37 10.40 0.08
CA TRP A 54 -10.84 9.12 -0.36
C TRP A 54 -11.90 8.03 -0.24
N LEU A 55 -12.26 7.38 -1.35
CA LEU A 55 -13.13 6.20 -1.35
C LEU A 55 -12.31 4.96 -1.05
N TYR A 56 -12.78 4.17 -0.09
CA TYR A 56 -12.06 2.99 0.39
C TYR A 56 -13.00 1.83 0.72
N THR A 57 -12.53 0.60 0.55
CA THR A 57 -13.15 -0.61 1.09
C THR A 57 -12.18 -1.33 2.00
N GLU A 58 -12.69 -2.04 2.99
CA GLU A 58 -11.87 -2.73 3.98
C GLU A 58 -10.95 -3.79 3.36
N ASP A 59 -11.37 -4.43 2.27
CA ASP A 59 -10.57 -5.37 1.48
C ASP A 59 -9.55 -4.68 0.55
N GLY A 60 -9.60 -3.34 0.44
CA GLY A 60 -8.72 -2.55 -0.41
C GLY A 60 -9.04 -2.62 -1.91
N LEU A 61 -10.15 -3.26 -2.31
CA LEU A 61 -10.56 -3.33 -3.73
C LEU A 61 -10.92 -1.96 -4.28
N VAL A 62 -11.51 -1.09 -3.45
CA VAL A 62 -11.70 0.32 -3.76
C VAL A 62 -10.72 1.15 -2.95
N ASN A 63 -9.84 1.88 -3.62
CA ASN A 63 -8.81 2.73 -3.01
C ASN A 63 -8.56 3.91 -3.97
N GLN A 64 -9.42 4.95 -3.91
CA GLN A 64 -9.48 6.02 -4.89
C GLN A 64 -9.57 7.40 -4.25
N ALA A 65 -8.62 8.28 -4.60
CA ALA A 65 -8.71 9.70 -4.25
C ALA A 65 -9.92 10.34 -4.93
N VAL A 66 -10.65 11.19 -4.21
CA VAL A 66 -11.69 12.06 -4.75
C VAL A 66 -11.14 13.49 -4.82
N LEU A 67 -11.09 14.05 -6.02
CA LEU A 67 -10.54 15.38 -6.30
C LEU A 67 -11.66 16.38 -6.56
N GLN A 68 -11.44 17.66 -6.20
CA GLN A 68 -12.29 18.74 -6.68
C GLN A 68 -11.44 19.81 -7.35
N GLY A 69 -11.58 19.94 -8.67
CA GLY A 69 -10.94 20.98 -9.45
C GLY A 69 -11.83 22.21 -9.63
N GLN A 70 -11.27 23.24 -10.26
CA GLN A 70 -12.02 24.44 -10.63
C GLN A 70 -12.99 24.20 -11.80
N ASP A 71 -12.91 23.03 -12.45
CA ASP A 71 -13.76 22.62 -13.56
C ASP A 71 -13.93 21.09 -13.58
N ASN A 72 -14.93 20.64 -14.36
CA ASN A 72 -15.22 19.22 -14.57
C ASN A 72 -14.37 18.57 -15.68
N LYS A 73 -13.20 19.12 -16.04
CA LYS A 73 -12.35 18.66 -17.14
C LYS A 73 -10.94 18.27 -16.68
N THR A 74 -10.37 19.02 -15.74
CA THR A 74 -8.98 18.88 -15.27
C THR A 74 -8.66 17.45 -14.86
N TYR A 75 -9.45 16.86 -13.97
CA TYR A 75 -9.21 15.52 -13.45
C TYR A 75 -9.71 14.36 -14.34
N ARG A 76 -10.20 14.67 -15.53
CA ARG A 76 -10.42 13.64 -16.57
C ARG A 76 -9.13 13.08 -17.16
N LYS A 77 -8.00 13.79 -16.97
CA LYS A 77 -6.70 13.45 -17.54
C LYS A 77 -5.55 13.56 -16.56
N LEU A 78 -5.81 13.90 -15.30
CA LEU A 78 -4.81 13.99 -14.25
C LEU A 78 -5.11 13.02 -13.13
N ARG A 79 -4.05 12.51 -12.52
CA ARG A 79 -4.08 11.78 -11.25
C ARG A 79 -4.22 12.72 -10.07
N TYR A 80 -4.45 12.15 -8.89
CA TYR A 80 -4.47 12.89 -7.63
C TYR A 80 -3.15 13.67 -7.38
N ASN A 81 -2.02 13.19 -7.86
CA ASN A 81 -0.71 13.88 -7.78
C ASN A 81 -0.44 14.82 -8.96
N ARG A 82 -1.46 15.20 -9.73
CA ARG A 82 -1.41 16.05 -10.92
C ARG A 82 -0.58 15.53 -12.10
N SER A 83 -0.07 14.30 -12.03
CA SER A 83 0.56 13.69 -13.19
C SER A 83 -0.47 13.35 -14.28
N SER A 84 -0.07 13.40 -15.55
CA SER A 84 -0.95 13.06 -16.67
C SER A 84 -1.34 11.58 -16.66
N TYR A 85 -2.62 11.29 -16.88
CA TYR A 85 -3.15 9.92 -16.95
C TYR A 85 -4.39 9.86 -17.84
N TYR A 86 -4.41 8.89 -18.75
CA TYR A 86 -5.46 8.81 -19.77
C TYR A 86 -6.87 8.69 -19.19
N TYR A 87 -7.03 7.95 -18.10
CA TYR A 87 -8.34 7.75 -17.44
C TYR A 87 -8.64 8.76 -16.32
N GLY A 88 -7.68 9.61 -15.96
CA GLY A 88 -7.84 10.62 -14.91
C GLY A 88 -8.01 10.03 -13.50
N SER A 89 -8.76 10.73 -12.67
CA SER A 89 -9.10 10.35 -11.30
C SER A 89 -10.61 10.35 -11.09
N VAL A 90 -11.05 9.88 -9.91
CA VAL A 90 -12.39 10.23 -9.43
C VAL A 90 -12.38 11.72 -9.08
N PHE A 91 -13.38 12.46 -9.54
CA PHE A 91 -13.51 13.87 -9.21
C PHE A 91 -14.95 14.26 -8.92
N MET A 92 -15.09 15.20 -8.00
CA MET A 92 -16.34 15.81 -7.61
C MET A 92 -16.75 16.87 -8.62
N ASP A 93 -18.03 17.09 -8.79
CA ASP A 93 -18.57 18.22 -9.55
C ASP A 93 -17.99 19.54 -9.00
N CYS A 94 -17.47 20.40 -9.89
CA CYS A 94 -16.81 21.64 -9.48
C CYS A 94 -17.75 22.63 -8.75
N ASP A 95 -19.06 22.50 -8.94
CA ASP A 95 -20.08 23.34 -8.27
C ASP A 95 -20.52 22.74 -6.91
N ALA A 96 -20.01 21.55 -6.53
CA ALA A 96 -20.36 20.92 -5.25
C ALA A 96 -19.52 21.50 -4.10
N SER A 97 -20.02 21.33 -2.87
CA SER A 97 -19.26 21.64 -1.65
C SER A 97 -18.20 20.57 -1.40
N ALA A 98 -16.92 20.98 -1.23
CA ALA A 98 -15.79 20.08 -1.10
C ALA A 98 -15.89 19.15 0.14
N ASP A 99 -16.61 19.58 1.16
CA ASP A 99 -16.84 18.87 2.44
C ASP A 99 -18.00 17.86 2.38
N PHE A 100 -18.56 17.60 1.21
CA PHE A 100 -19.72 16.71 1.02
C PHE A 100 -20.97 17.14 1.80
N SER A 101 -21.12 18.42 2.13
CA SER A 101 -22.27 18.95 2.86
C SER A 101 -23.53 19.10 2.00
N ASP A 102 -23.41 19.07 0.68
CA ASP A 102 -24.55 19.14 -0.22
C ASP A 102 -25.54 17.98 -0.04
N PRO A 103 -26.84 18.20 -0.25
CA PRO A 103 -27.82 17.11 -0.23
C PRO A 103 -27.52 15.99 -1.24
N VAL A 104 -26.94 16.34 -2.39
CA VAL A 104 -26.50 15.39 -3.42
C VAL A 104 -25.16 15.81 -3.96
N THR A 105 -24.15 14.96 -3.77
CA THR A 105 -22.80 15.14 -4.32
C THR A 105 -22.59 14.22 -5.51
N LEU A 106 -22.16 14.78 -6.65
CA LEU A 106 -21.87 14.02 -7.85
C LEU A 106 -20.37 13.75 -7.94
N LEU A 107 -20.01 12.47 -8.11
CA LEU A 107 -18.66 12.02 -8.38
C LEU A 107 -18.57 11.43 -9.78
N TYR A 108 -17.58 11.85 -10.52
CA TYR A 108 -17.30 11.38 -11.88
C TYR A 108 -16.00 10.61 -11.93
N GLY A 109 -15.91 9.58 -12.78
CA GLY A 109 -14.69 8.83 -13.00
C GLY A 109 -14.77 8.03 -14.28
N SER A 110 -13.62 7.80 -14.92
CA SER A 110 -13.57 6.95 -16.11
C SER A 110 -13.76 5.48 -15.72
N PRO A 111 -14.57 4.70 -16.47
CA PRO A 111 -14.66 3.25 -16.23
C PRO A 111 -13.35 2.53 -16.60
N GLY A 112 -12.49 3.13 -17.45
CA GLY A 112 -11.26 2.47 -17.90
C GLY A 112 -11.48 1.12 -18.55
N VAL A 113 -10.41 0.33 -18.75
CA VAL A 113 -10.50 -1.08 -19.15
C VAL A 113 -10.44 -1.98 -17.92
N GLU A 114 -9.37 -1.92 -17.13
CA GLU A 114 -9.23 -2.68 -15.87
C GLU A 114 -8.90 -1.78 -14.67
N ASP A 115 -8.24 -0.64 -14.91
CA ASP A 115 -7.67 0.23 -13.87
C ASP A 115 -8.21 1.67 -13.90
N GLY A 116 -9.36 1.89 -14.51
CA GLY A 116 -10.01 3.22 -14.47
C GLY A 116 -10.46 3.56 -13.04
N PRO A 117 -10.52 4.86 -12.70
CA PRO A 117 -10.90 5.30 -11.35
C PRO A 117 -12.27 4.76 -10.90
N PHE A 118 -13.20 4.53 -11.84
CA PHE A 118 -14.50 3.90 -11.61
C PHE A 118 -14.66 2.55 -12.31
N SER A 119 -13.56 1.81 -12.53
CA SER A 119 -13.61 0.45 -13.07
C SER A 119 -14.43 -0.50 -12.18
N PHE A 120 -14.34 -0.34 -10.88
CA PHE A 120 -15.05 -1.14 -9.89
C PHE A 120 -16.58 -1.00 -9.97
N LEU A 121 -17.11 0.08 -10.56
CA LEU A 121 -18.57 0.23 -10.74
C LEU A 121 -19.16 -0.83 -11.69
N ARG A 122 -18.34 -1.51 -12.50
CA ARG A 122 -18.82 -2.64 -13.32
C ARG A 122 -19.32 -3.79 -12.47
N ASP A 123 -18.62 -4.09 -11.38
CA ASP A 123 -18.98 -5.19 -10.49
C ASP A 123 -20.31 -4.89 -9.79
N TYR A 124 -20.60 -3.60 -9.53
CA TYR A 124 -21.89 -3.16 -9.00
C TYR A 124 -23.05 -3.22 -9.99
N MET A 125 -22.84 -3.59 -11.24
CA MET A 125 -23.92 -3.92 -12.16
C MET A 125 -24.44 -5.35 -11.97
N GLU A 126 -23.80 -6.13 -11.10
CA GLU A 126 -24.18 -7.49 -10.72
C GLU A 126 -24.82 -7.50 -9.33
N LYS A 127 -26.05 -8.05 -9.25
CA LYS A 127 -26.84 -8.06 -8.00
C LYS A 127 -26.09 -8.71 -6.83
N ASP A 128 -25.49 -9.87 -7.06
CA ASP A 128 -24.85 -10.63 -5.99
C ASP A 128 -23.62 -9.90 -5.45
N TYR A 129 -22.90 -9.18 -6.31
CA TYR A 129 -21.80 -8.32 -5.89
C TYR A 129 -22.29 -7.16 -5.01
N CYS A 130 -23.37 -6.47 -5.41
CA CYS A 130 -23.96 -5.40 -4.61
C CYS A 130 -24.38 -5.86 -3.21
N LEU A 131 -24.97 -7.06 -3.12
CA LEU A 131 -25.41 -7.62 -1.82
C LEU A 131 -24.23 -8.04 -0.94
N ALA A 132 -23.10 -8.46 -1.55
CA ALA A 132 -21.88 -8.81 -0.83
C ALA A 132 -21.06 -7.57 -0.41
N HIS A 133 -21.18 -6.44 -1.14
CA HIS A 133 -20.43 -5.20 -0.91
C HIS A 133 -21.39 -4.00 -0.79
N PRO A 134 -22.24 -3.96 0.24
CA PRO A 134 -23.36 -2.99 0.33
C PRO A 134 -22.90 -1.57 0.73
N SER A 135 -21.63 -1.35 1.00
CA SER A 135 -21.11 -0.06 1.47
C SER A 135 -19.69 0.21 1.05
N LEU A 136 -19.34 1.49 0.97
CA LEU A 136 -17.98 2.01 0.86
C LEU A 136 -17.70 2.91 2.06
N LEU A 137 -16.43 3.17 2.34
CA LEU A 137 -15.99 4.24 3.22
C LEU A 137 -15.67 5.47 2.38
N LEU A 138 -16.07 6.63 2.86
CA LEU A 138 -15.60 7.92 2.39
C LEU A 138 -14.84 8.59 3.53
N LEU A 139 -13.53 8.69 3.36
CA LEU A 139 -12.64 9.38 4.29
C LEU A 139 -12.51 10.83 3.83
N THR A 140 -12.61 11.80 4.73
CA THR A 140 -12.48 13.24 4.43
C THR A 140 -11.68 13.95 5.52
N PRO A 141 -11.17 15.16 5.27
CA PRO A 141 -10.50 15.97 6.30
C PRO A 141 -11.37 16.24 7.53
N GLU A 142 -12.68 16.38 7.35
CA GLU A 142 -13.64 16.72 8.40
C GLU A 142 -14.15 15.52 9.17
N GLY A 143 -13.92 14.30 8.67
CA GLY A 143 -14.37 13.05 9.29
C GLY A 143 -14.71 11.97 8.29
N ASN A 144 -15.03 10.81 8.81
CA ASN A 144 -15.28 9.62 7.99
C ASN A 144 -16.79 9.34 7.88
N TYR A 145 -17.16 8.74 6.76
CA TYR A 145 -18.56 8.42 6.46
C TYR A 145 -18.70 7.00 5.94
N ASP A 146 -19.79 6.35 6.32
CA ASP A 146 -20.30 5.17 5.61
C ASP A 146 -21.12 5.64 4.42
N LEU A 147 -20.81 5.13 3.24
CA LEU A 147 -21.57 5.29 2.02
C LEU A 147 -22.40 4.01 1.79
N SER A 148 -23.59 3.95 2.36
CA SER A 148 -24.51 2.81 2.27
C SER A 148 -25.21 2.80 0.91
N LEU A 149 -24.87 1.82 0.06
CA LEU A 149 -25.34 1.76 -1.32
C LEU A 149 -26.80 1.32 -1.38
N PHE A 150 -27.62 2.00 -2.19
CA PHE A 150 -29.07 1.72 -2.31
C PHE A 150 -29.56 1.56 -3.74
N ALA A 151 -28.79 1.98 -4.74
CA ALA A 151 -29.15 1.79 -6.15
C ALA A 151 -27.90 1.67 -7.03
N ALA A 152 -27.95 0.77 -8.01
CA ALA A 152 -26.99 0.65 -9.09
C ALA A 152 -27.70 0.27 -10.39
N PHE A 153 -27.38 0.96 -11.50
CA PHE A 153 -27.99 0.74 -12.80
C PHE A 153 -27.17 1.34 -13.93
N SER A 154 -27.48 0.97 -15.16
CA SER A 154 -26.89 1.58 -16.36
C SER A 154 -27.91 2.46 -17.08
N VAL A 155 -27.44 3.58 -17.65
CA VAL A 155 -28.25 4.50 -18.48
C VAL A 155 -27.55 4.77 -19.82
N PRO A 156 -28.30 5.08 -20.89
CA PRO A 156 -27.70 5.51 -22.15
C PRO A 156 -26.84 6.77 -21.96
N TYR A 157 -25.76 6.85 -22.73
CA TYR A 157 -24.96 8.08 -22.77
C TYR A 157 -25.82 9.25 -23.33
N GLY A 158 -25.77 10.39 -22.65
CA GLY A 158 -26.58 11.57 -22.99
C GLY A 158 -27.92 11.66 -22.25
N ASP A 159 -28.34 10.59 -21.55
CA ASP A 159 -29.51 10.64 -20.66
C ASP A 159 -29.10 11.11 -19.26
N GLU A 160 -28.71 12.39 -19.16
CA GLU A 160 -28.24 12.96 -17.89
C GLU A 160 -29.36 13.26 -16.90
N GLU A 161 -30.55 13.50 -17.39
CA GLU A 161 -31.74 13.79 -16.56
C GLU A 161 -32.18 12.56 -15.76
N SER A 162 -32.01 11.37 -16.30
CA SER A 162 -32.59 10.14 -15.74
C SER A 162 -31.96 9.69 -14.44
N TRP A 163 -30.71 10.09 -14.16
CA TRP A 163 -29.98 9.67 -12.96
C TRP A 163 -29.73 10.80 -11.96
N ARG A 164 -30.00 12.04 -12.32
CA ARG A 164 -29.90 13.17 -11.39
C ARG A 164 -31.00 13.07 -10.34
N LEU A 165 -30.63 12.88 -9.08
CA LEU A 165 -31.48 13.23 -7.95
C LEU A 165 -31.47 14.75 -7.89
N ASN A 166 -32.52 15.38 -8.43
CA ASN A 166 -32.58 16.83 -8.66
C ASN A 166 -32.27 17.60 -7.37
N ARG A 167 -31.20 18.41 -7.36
CA ARG A 167 -30.88 19.32 -6.26
C ARG A 167 -32.00 20.30 -5.92
N GLU A 168 -32.86 20.60 -6.91
CA GLU A 168 -33.93 21.59 -6.83
C GLU A 168 -35.25 21.01 -6.36
N THR A 169 -35.36 19.72 -6.06
CA THR A 169 -36.61 19.16 -5.54
C THR A 169 -36.79 19.56 -4.07
N GLY A 170 -36.98 20.83 -3.83
CA GLY A 170 -37.22 21.42 -2.50
C GLY A 170 -38.40 20.86 -1.72
N THR A 171 -38.99 19.74 -2.13
CA THR A 171 -40.08 19.09 -1.44
C THR A 171 -39.84 17.60 -1.22
N LYS A 172 -40.28 17.10 -0.08
CA LYS A 172 -40.24 15.67 0.27
C LYS A 172 -40.85 14.77 -0.81
N ALA A 173 -42.00 15.18 -1.35
CA ALA A 173 -42.73 14.40 -2.36
C ALA A 173 -41.93 14.27 -3.69
N ALA A 174 -41.25 15.33 -4.10
CA ALA A 174 -40.43 15.30 -5.29
C ALA A 174 -39.19 14.40 -5.10
N PHE A 175 -38.56 14.48 -3.92
CA PHE A 175 -37.44 13.58 -3.56
C PHE A 175 -37.89 12.12 -3.56
N GLU A 176 -38.99 11.77 -2.90
CA GLU A 176 -39.53 10.41 -2.84
C GLU A 176 -39.87 9.86 -4.23
N LYS A 177 -40.42 10.69 -5.11
CA LYS A 177 -40.71 10.34 -6.50
C LYS A 177 -39.40 10.05 -7.27
N ALA A 178 -38.38 10.91 -7.13
CA ALA A 178 -37.08 10.72 -7.77
C ALA A 178 -36.38 9.46 -7.23
N LEU A 179 -36.36 9.28 -5.92
CA LEU A 179 -35.77 8.10 -5.27
C LEU A 179 -36.44 6.80 -5.78
N LYS A 180 -37.79 6.78 -5.83
CA LYS A 180 -38.49 5.62 -6.36
C LYS A 180 -38.12 5.31 -7.80
N ALA A 181 -37.99 6.32 -8.66
CA ALA A 181 -37.58 6.13 -10.05
C ALA A 181 -36.18 5.53 -10.18
N GLN A 182 -35.27 5.86 -9.25
CA GLN A 182 -33.91 5.29 -9.23
C GLN A 182 -33.91 3.84 -8.70
N THR A 183 -34.64 3.58 -7.63
CA THR A 183 -34.72 2.23 -7.03
C THR A 183 -35.46 1.24 -7.91
N ASP A 184 -36.48 1.66 -8.66
CA ASP A 184 -37.24 0.80 -9.60
C ASP A 184 -36.35 0.26 -10.74
N ARG A 185 -35.29 0.97 -11.10
CA ARG A 185 -34.33 0.54 -12.15
C ARG A 185 -33.08 -0.14 -11.61
N SER A 186 -32.89 -0.15 -10.29
CA SER A 186 -31.71 -0.72 -9.68
C SER A 186 -31.64 -2.23 -9.84
N VAL A 187 -30.41 -2.74 -10.08
CA VAL A 187 -30.15 -4.20 -10.18
C VAL A 187 -30.30 -4.91 -8.83
N PHE A 188 -30.29 -4.18 -7.71
CA PHE A 188 -30.45 -4.73 -6.36
C PHE A 188 -31.39 -3.86 -5.52
N SER A 189 -31.77 -4.37 -4.35
CA SER A 189 -32.58 -3.64 -3.38
C SER A 189 -32.10 -3.93 -1.97
N LEU A 190 -31.82 -2.86 -1.21
CA LEU A 190 -31.47 -2.85 0.20
C LEU A 190 -32.30 -1.75 0.88
N PRO A 191 -33.54 -2.05 1.32
CA PRO A 191 -34.44 -1.05 1.89
C PRO A 191 -33.88 -0.29 3.10
N GLU A 192 -33.02 -0.93 3.88
CA GLU A 192 -32.33 -0.35 5.04
C GLU A 192 -31.34 0.76 4.67
N ASN A 193 -30.81 0.73 3.43
CA ASN A 193 -29.87 1.71 2.93
C ASN A 193 -30.54 2.93 2.27
N LEU A 194 -31.87 2.89 2.09
CA LEU A 194 -32.58 3.98 1.42
C LEU A 194 -32.44 5.31 2.19
N PRO A 195 -32.12 6.41 1.49
CA PRO A 195 -32.04 7.71 2.12
C PRO A 195 -33.45 8.25 2.44
N ARG A 196 -33.53 9.01 3.54
CA ARG A 196 -34.72 9.83 3.88
C ARG A 196 -34.56 11.23 3.30
N TYR A 197 -35.66 11.95 3.21
CA TYR A 197 -35.57 13.36 2.87
C TYR A 197 -34.77 14.13 3.92
N GLY A 198 -33.68 14.79 3.46
CA GLY A 198 -32.70 15.46 4.32
C GLY A 198 -31.41 14.67 4.52
N ASP A 199 -31.35 13.38 4.17
CA ASP A 199 -30.09 12.64 4.15
C ASP A 199 -29.23 13.09 2.97
N ARG A 200 -27.91 13.04 3.14
CA ARG A 200 -26.94 13.32 2.08
C ARG A 200 -26.74 12.07 1.22
N VAL A 201 -26.64 12.29 -0.09
CA VAL A 201 -26.47 11.23 -1.08
C VAL A 201 -25.24 11.51 -1.94
N VAL A 202 -24.44 10.48 -2.18
CA VAL A 202 -23.37 10.52 -3.18
C VAL A 202 -23.80 9.68 -4.38
N VAL A 203 -23.66 10.27 -5.56
CA VAL A 203 -23.93 9.63 -6.85
C VAL A 203 -22.64 9.49 -7.61
N MET A 204 -22.20 8.25 -7.85
CA MET A 204 -21.02 7.92 -8.63
C MET A 204 -21.42 7.61 -10.06
N VAL A 205 -20.85 8.31 -11.04
CA VAL A 205 -21.21 8.20 -12.46
C VAL A 205 -19.97 8.04 -13.31
N THR A 206 -19.95 7.02 -14.17
CA THR A 206 -18.84 6.83 -15.09
C THR A 206 -18.82 7.91 -16.19
N THR A 207 -17.61 8.35 -16.55
CA THR A 207 -17.33 9.21 -17.71
C THR A 207 -16.74 8.38 -18.84
N GLY A 208 -16.79 8.85 -20.10
CA GLY A 208 -16.11 8.24 -21.25
C GLY A 208 -17.07 7.92 -22.40
N ASP A 209 -16.51 7.32 -23.45
CA ASP A 209 -17.18 7.08 -24.75
C ASP A 209 -18.00 5.79 -24.78
N SER A 210 -18.34 5.21 -23.63
CA SER A 210 -19.22 4.05 -23.56
C SER A 210 -20.64 4.44 -23.98
N ARG A 211 -21.35 3.55 -24.67
CA ARG A 211 -22.75 3.77 -25.05
C ARG A 211 -23.68 3.87 -23.83
N GLN A 212 -23.18 3.46 -22.67
CA GLN A 212 -23.89 3.48 -21.42
C GLN A 212 -23.02 4.05 -20.30
N ARG A 213 -23.64 4.71 -19.34
CA ARG A 213 -23.02 5.11 -18.08
C ARG A 213 -23.48 4.17 -16.97
N MET A 214 -22.59 3.81 -16.09
CA MET A 214 -22.90 3.13 -14.84
C MET A 214 -23.11 4.18 -13.75
N VAL A 215 -24.16 4.01 -12.99
CA VAL A 215 -24.55 4.87 -11.88
C VAL A 215 -24.68 4.03 -10.62
N VAL A 216 -24.01 4.43 -9.55
CA VAL A 216 -24.13 3.82 -8.23
C VAL A 216 -24.42 4.93 -7.21
N MET A 217 -25.43 4.72 -6.38
CA MET A 217 -25.89 5.70 -5.42
C MET A 217 -25.79 5.18 -4.00
N GLY A 218 -25.30 6.01 -3.09
CA GLY A 218 -25.20 5.68 -1.68
C GLY A 218 -25.63 6.81 -0.77
N ARG A 219 -26.24 6.45 0.37
CA ARG A 219 -26.54 7.37 1.47
C ARG A 219 -25.30 7.58 2.32
N LEU A 220 -24.96 8.83 2.59
CA LEU A 220 -23.83 9.21 3.40
C LEU A 220 -24.25 9.32 4.88
N THR A 221 -23.58 8.58 5.75
CA THR A 221 -23.80 8.60 7.20
C THR A 221 -22.48 8.87 7.91
N ALA A 222 -22.42 9.91 8.73
CA ALA A 222 -21.21 10.19 9.51
C ALA A 222 -20.88 9.03 10.46
N ARG A 223 -19.62 8.70 10.57
CA ARG A 223 -19.09 7.78 11.59
C ARG A 223 -18.70 8.56 12.83
N GLU A 224 -18.91 7.95 13.99
CA GLU A 224 -18.39 8.51 15.24
C GLU A 224 -16.84 8.37 15.21
N PRO A 225 -16.09 9.40 15.62
CA PRO A 225 -14.64 9.33 15.70
C PRO A 225 -14.19 8.19 16.62
N ALA A 226 -13.31 7.32 16.14
CA ALA A 226 -12.71 6.27 16.95
C ALA A 226 -11.44 6.77 17.64
N ALA A 227 -11.13 6.18 18.81
CA ALA A 227 -9.88 6.48 19.53
C ALA A 227 -8.65 5.96 18.79
N ASP A 228 -8.79 4.81 18.12
CA ASP A 228 -7.71 4.17 17.35
C ASP A 228 -8.11 4.13 15.87
N VAL A 229 -7.44 4.96 15.07
CA VAL A 229 -7.64 5.02 13.62
C VAL A 229 -6.47 4.34 12.91
N THR A 230 -6.80 3.40 12.03
CA THR A 230 -5.80 2.77 11.16
C THR A 230 -5.65 3.58 9.89
N ASP A 231 -4.47 4.18 9.69
CA ASP A 231 -4.15 4.83 8.41
C ASP A 231 -4.14 3.79 7.28
N ILE A 232 -4.96 4.02 6.23
CA ILE A 232 -5.15 3.09 5.13
C ILE A 232 -3.86 2.82 4.35
N PHE A 233 -2.98 3.82 4.24
CA PHE A 233 -1.73 3.70 3.50
C PHE A 233 -0.71 2.91 4.31
N LYS A 234 -0.67 3.13 5.61
CA LYS A 234 0.16 2.35 6.52
C LYS A 234 -0.27 0.88 6.55
N ARG A 235 -1.58 0.62 6.67
CA ARG A 235 -2.13 -0.74 6.60
C ARG A 235 -1.71 -1.46 5.32
N GLU A 236 -1.79 -0.80 4.19
CA GLU A 236 -1.37 -1.34 2.91
C GLU A 236 0.13 -1.65 2.87
N LEU A 237 0.98 -0.77 3.44
CA LEU A 237 2.41 -1.03 3.57
C LEU A 237 2.69 -2.21 4.50
N ASP A 238 2.05 -2.22 5.67
CA ASP A 238 2.21 -3.30 6.67
C ASP A 238 1.81 -4.66 6.11
N SER A 239 0.75 -4.73 5.31
CA SER A 239 0.30 -5.98 4.67
C SER A 239 1.30 -6.53 3.64
N ARG A 240 2.20 -5.70 3.14
CA ARG A 240 3.22 -6.05 2.13
C ARG A 240 4.59 -6.31 2.72
N GLU A 241 4.79 -5.92 3.97
CA GLU A 241 6.01 -6.19 4.70
C GLU A 241 6.10 -7.68 5.05
N THR A 242 7.20 -8.32 4.67
CA THR A 242 7.47 -9.70 5.03
C THR A 242 8.85 -9.85 5.64
N GLY A 243 8.91 -10.21 6.92
CA GLY A 243 10.09 -10.78 7.54
C GLY A 243 11.28 -9.85 7.76
N ASN A 244 11.07 -8.56 8.00
CA ASN A 244 12.14 -7.67 8.45
C ASN A 244 12.50 -7.96 9.92
N GLY A 245 13.74 -7.79 10.29
CA GLY A 245 14.16 -7.96 11.68
C GLY A 245 15.65 -7.99 11.91
N MET A 246 16.05 -7.96 13.19
CA MET A 246 17.41 -8.08 13.62
C MET A 246 17.84 -9.55 13.65
N VAL A 247 18.99 -9.86 13.08
CA VAL A 247 19.59 -11.18 13.07
C VAL A 247 21.01 -11.10 13.63
N ALA A 248 21.36 -12.02 14.54
CA ALA A 248 22.72 -12.12 15.08
C ALA A 248 23.64 -12.85 14.10
N ILE A 249 24.81 -12.24 13.84
CA ILE A 249 25.92 -12.88 13.14
C ILE A 249 27.02 -13.17 14.17
N PRO A 250 27.45 -14.43 14.34
CA PRO A 250 28.49 -14.78 15.28
C PRO A 250 29.78 -13.95 15.03
N GLY A 251 30.32 -13.36 16.08
CA GLY A 251 31.51 -12.51 16.01
C GLY A 251 31.29 -11.08 15.50
N ALA A 252 30.18 -10.82 14.82
CA ALA A 252 29.91 -9.53 14.16
C ALA A 252 28.78 -8.68 14.81
N GLY A 253 27.93 -9.31 15.64
CA GLY A 253 26.84 -8.60 16.33
C GLY A 253 25.48 -8.73 15.63
N GLN A 254 24.59 -7.73 15.83
CA GLN A 254 23.24 -7.71 15.30
C GLN A 254 23.17 -6.90 14.00
N PHE A 255 22.46 -7.44 13.02
CA PHE A 255 22.20 -6.76 11.74
C PHE A 255 20.71 -6.71 11.42
N MET A 256 20.25 -5.55 10.97
CA MET A 256 18.92 -5.40 10.38
C MET A 256 18.89 -6.06 8.99
N VAL A 257 17.95 -6.96 8.82
CA VAL A 257 17.71 -7.66 7.56
C VAL A 257 16.33 -7.30 7.05
N TYR A 258 16.23 -6.89 5.80
CA TYR A 258 14.97 -6.63 5.12
C TYR A 258 14.69 -7.71 4.08
N ALA A 259 13.45 -8.19 4.08
CA ALA A 259 12.95 -8.94 2.93
C ALA A 259 12.54 -7.98 1.81
N ARG A 260 12.64 -8.43 0.57
CA ARG A 260 12.06 -7.70 -0.55
C ARG A 260 10.55 -7.59 -0.34
N MET A 261 10.06 -6.37 -0.18
CA MET A 261 8.64 -6.13 -0.01
C MET A 261 7.90 -6.39 -1.33
N THR A 262 6.79 -7.09 -1.25
CA THR A 262 5.95 -7.35 -2.41
C THR A 262 4.96 -6.22 -2.61
N PHE A 263 5.33 -5.21 -3.36
CA PHE A 263 4.35 -4.28 -3.93
C PHE A 263 4.55 -4.21 -5.45
N GLU A 264 3.49 -3.89 -6.14
CA GLU A 264 3.51 -3.88 -7.59
C GLU A 264 4.03 -2.55 -8.11
N VAL A 265 4.94 -2.61 -9.05
CA VAL A 265 5.46 -1.46 -9.78
C VAL A 265 5.02 -1.57 -11.22
N ALA A 266 4.42 -0.51 -11.74
CA ALA A 266 4.01 -0.46 -13.12
C ALA A 266 5.20 -0.49 -14.07
N ASN A 267 5.17 -1.34 -15.04
CA ASN A 267 6.08 -1.34 -16.17
C ASN A 267 5.33 -1.67 -17.46
N SER A 268 5.47 -0.78 -18.41
CA SER A 268 5.07 -0.71 -19.83
C SER A 268 4.00 -1.63 -20.42
N LYS A 269 3.65 -2.75 -19.88
CA LYS A 269 2.54 -3.64 -20.31
C LYS A 269 2.28 -4.79 -19.33
N LYS A 270 3.01 -4.91 -18.25
CA LYS A 270 2.83 -6.00 -17.27
C LYS A 270 3.12 -5.46 -15.87
N PHE A 271 2.25 -5.77 -14.92
CA PHE A 271 2.50 -5.57 -13.51
C PHE A 271 3.77 -6.28 -13.08
N ARG A 272 4.60 -5.60 -12.30
CA ARG A 272 5.76 -6.20 -11.71
C ARG A 272 5.79 -5.92 -10.24
N ILE A 273 5.89 -6.98 -9.51
CA ILE A 273 6.06 -6.93 -8.07
C ILE A 273 7.44 -6.34 -7.79
N PHE A 274 7.55 -5.35 -6.92
CA PHE A 274 8.83 -4.80 -6.42
C PHE A 274 9.74 -5.94 -5.96
N GLY A 275 9.17 -7.03 -5.45
CA GLY A 275 9.84 -8.26 -5.16
C GLY A 275 10.76 -8.79 -6.28
N HIS A 276 10.47 -8.51 -7.54
CA HIS A 276 11.31 -8.95 -8.67
C HIS A 276 12.42 -7.95 -9.05
N GLY A 277 12.31 -6.68 -8.66
CA GLY A 277 13.27 -5.63 -9.02
C GLY A 277 13.75 -4.78 -7.84
N GLY A 278 13.27 -5.04 -6.64
CA GLY A 278 13.54 -4.27 -5.43
C GLY A 278 14.79 -4.69 -4.65
N CYS A 279 15.60 -5.62 -5.17
CA CYS A 279 16.82 -6.05 -4.46
C CYS A 279 17.77 -4.87 -4.19
N GLY A 280 17.96 -3.96 -5.15
CA GLY A 280 18.83 -2.80 -4.98
C GLY A 280 18.40 -1.87 -3.83
N PRO A 281 17.17 -1.30 -3.84
CA PRO A 281 16.68 -0.50 -2.72
C PRO A 281 16.65 -1.25 -1.39
N THR A 282 16.33 -2.54 -1.38
CA THR A 282 16.30 -3.35 -0.16
C THR A 282 17.73 -3.58 0.38
N ALA A 283 18.70 -3.89 -0.46
CA ALA A 283 20.09 -4.02 -0.07
C ALA A 283 20.66 -2.67 0.44
N ALA A 284 20.36 -1.57 -0.26
CA ALA A 284 20.73 -0.23 0.21
C ALA A 284 20.08 0.10 1.57
N ALA A 285 18.84 -0.29 1.78
CA ALA A 285 18.16 -0.13 3.09
C ALA A 285 18.88 -0.91 4.20
N MET A 286 19.33 -2.14 3.93
CA MET A 286 20.13 -2.90 4.89
C MET A 286 21.44 -2.17 5.26
N VAL A 287 22.13 -1.60 4.28
CA VAL A 287 23.34 -0.81 4.55
C VAL A 287 23.00 0.37 5.46
N LEU A 288 22.02 1.20 5.10
CA LEU A 288 21.69 2.41 5.85
C LEU A 288 21.17 2.10 7.27
N ALA A 289 20.27 1.13 7.41
CA ALA A 289 19.70 0.77 8.72
C ALA A 289 20.72 0.12 9.66
N ASN A 290 21.80 -0.43 9.13
CA ASN A 290 22.88 -0.96 9.94
C ASN A 290 23.97 0.07 10.28
N LEU A 291 24.02 1.18 9.57
CA LEU A 291 25.00 2.25 9.81
C LEU A 291 24.38 3.45 10.56
N LEU A 292 23.07 3.68 10.47
CA LEU A 292 22.37 4.84 10.99
C LEU A 292 21.30 4.44 12.00
N THR A 293 21.02 5.35 12.93
CA THR A 293 19.88 5.20 13.84
C THR A 293 18.56 5.59 13.14
N PRO A 294 17.39 5.19 13.67
CA PRO A 294 16.10 5.62 13.15
C PRO A 294 15.98 7.16 13.07
N GLU A 295 16.51 7.90 14.05
CA GLU A 295 16.50 9.36 14.09
C GLU A 295 17.35 9.98 12.96
N GLU A 296 18.50 9.39 12.67
CA GLU A 296 19.34 9.84 11.56
C GLU A 296 18.68 9.59 10.21
N LEU A 297 17.89 8.50 10.08
CA LEU A 297 17.16 8.18 8.86
C LEU A 297 16.06 9.19 8.54
N THR A 298 15.53 9.93 9.52
CA THR A 298 14.53 10.98 9.27
C THR A 298 15.03 12.07 8.31
N ARG A 299 16.36 12.25 8.20
CA ARG A 299 16.97 13.21 7.26
C ARG A 299 16.71 12.86 5.78
N LEU A 300 16.24 11.66 5.51
CA LEU A 300 15.78 11.28 4.15
C LEU A 300 14.72 12.26 3.61
N ASP A 301 13.88 12.84 4.46
CA ASP A 301 12.90 13.85 4.05
C ASP A 301 13.53 15.06 3.36
N GLN A 302 14.71 15.47 3.84
CA GLN A 302 15.43 16.62 3.32
C GLN A 302 16.05 16.34 1.94
N LEU A 303 16.21 15.06 1.58
CA LEU A 303 16.78 14.64 0.30
C LEU A 303 15.73 14.53 -0.80
N SER A 304 14.45 14.66 -0.49
CA SER A 304 13.40 14.70 -1.51
C SER A 304 13.44 16.04 -2.26
N GLU A 305 13.42 16.01 -3.59
CA GLU A 305 13.61 17.20 -4.45
C GLU A 305 12.62 18.35 -4.21
N ASN A 306 11.50 18.11 -3.50
CA ASN A 306 10.44 19.10 -3.31
C ASN A 306 10.14 19.45 -1.85
N GLY A 307 10.90 18.95 -0.87
CA GLY A 307 10.57 19.11 0.55
C GLY A 307 9.23 18.50 0.97
N ALA A 308 8.59 17.79 0.05
CA ALA A 308 7.28 17.17 0.22
C ALA A 308 7.39 15.68 0.57
N GLY A 309 8.46 15.28 1.27
CA GLY A 309 8.69 13.88 1.58
C GLY A 309 8.85 13.02 0.32
N PHE A 310 8.55 11.76 0.44
CA PHE A 310 8.69 10.76 -0.63
C PHE A 310 7.62 10.96 -1.69
N SER A 311 7.81 11.92 -2.59
CA SER A 311 6.87 12.18 -3.66
C SER A 311 6.73 10.96 -4.57
N PHE A 312 5.49 10.63 -4.89
CA PHE A 312 5.13 9.52 -5.74
C PHE A 312 5.73 9.66 -7.12
N CYS A 313 6.05 8.52 -7.70
CA CYS A 313 6.49 8.38 -9.05
C CYS A 313 5.72 9.27 -10.02
N SER A 314 6.35 10.29 -10.56
CA SER A 314 5.91 11.00 -11.74
C SER A 314 6.28 10.16 -12.98
N CYS A 315 5.74 8.95 -13.08
CA CYS A 315 6.06 8.02 -14.13
C CYS A 315 5.52 8.51 -15.47
N SER A 316 6.38 9.09 -16.28
CA SER A 316 6.04 9.51 -17.66
C SER A 316 5.93 8.32 -18.64
N VAL A 317 6.41 7.13 -18.26
CA VAL A 317 6.61 6.04 -19.22
C VAL A 317 5.47 5.03 -19.26
N ASN A 318 4.71 4.85 -18.20
CA ASN A 318 3.50 4.00 -18.22
C ASN A 318 2.56 4.27 -17.06
N GLN A 319 1.82 5.30 -17.26
CA GLN A 319 0.88 5.84 -16.31
C GLN A 319 -0.34 4.92 -16.05
N TYR A 320 -0.50 3.86 -16.81
CA TYR A 320 -1.64 2.96 -16.76
C TYR A 320 -1.79 2.21 -15.42
N HIS A 321 -0.69 1.90 -14.76
CA HIS A 321 -0.69 0.97 -13.64
C HIS A 321 -0.24 1.59 -12.31
N CYS A 322 0.25 2.82 -12.32
CA CYS A 322 0.75 3.43 -11.10
C CYS A 322 -0.32 3.82 -10.06
N ASN A 323 -1.58 4.00 -10.45
CA ASN A 323 -2.62 4.47 -9.52
C ASN A 323 -3.03 3.44 -8.46
N ARG A 324 -2.98 2.16 -8.79
CA ARG A 324 -3.49 1.09 -7.90
C ARG A 324 -2.54 0.77 -6.75
N TYR A 325 -1.26 1.12 -6.88
CA TYR A 325 -0.20 0.63 -6.00
C TYR A 325 0.68 1.73 -5.41
N HIS A 326 0.41 2.99 -5.70
CA HIS A 326 1.04 4.12 -5.05
C HIS A 326 0.32 4.41 -3.74
N ILE A 327 1.00 4.08 -2.66
CA ILE A 327 0.53 4.38 -1.32
C ILE A 327 1.21 5.67 -0.91
N PRO A 328 0.47 6.78 -0.80
CA PRO A 328 0.99 8.03 -0.28
C PRO A 328 1.18 7.88 1.23
N TYR A 329 2.30 7.33 1.63
CA TYR A 329 2.66 7.20 3.02
C TYR A 329 3.89 8.05 3.32
N HIS A 330 3.77 8.89 4.32
CA HIS A 330 4.88 9.65 4.87
C HIS A 330 5.13 9.20 6.31
N PRO A 331 6.34 8.69 6.63
CA PRO A 331 6.67 8.33 7.98
C PRO A 331 6.62 9.56 8.89
N SER A 332 5.98 9.45 10.04
CA SER A 332 5.90 10.51 11.04
C SER A 332 6.81 10.29 12.24
N ARG A 333 7.36 9.08 12.38
CA ARG A 333 8.20 8.67 13.50
C ARG A 333 9.49 8.01 13.02
N PRO A 334 10.61 8.15 13.76
CA PRO A 334 11.90 7.58 13.36
C PRO A 334 11.86 6.08 13.06
N GLU A 335 11.12 5.30 13.87
CA GLU A 335 11.00 3.85 13.69
C GLU A 335 10.31 3.48 12.37
N GLU A 336 9.42 4.33 11.89
CA GLU A 336 8.73 4.13 10.61
C GLU A 336 9.69 4.37 9.42
N PHE A 337 10.62 5.33 9.53
CA PHE A 337 11.68 5.50 8.54
C PHE A 337 12.54 4.22 8.44
N GLN A 338 12.93 3.65 9.56
CA GLN A 338 13.67 2.40 9.56
C GLN A 338 12.82 1.25 9.00
N ARG A 339 11.57 1.12 9.46
CA ARG A 339 10.70 0.01 9.08
C ARG A 339 10.41 -0.05 7.58
N TYR A 340 10.11 1.10 6.96
CA TYR A 340 9.72 1.19 5.55
C TYR A 340 10.86 1.62 4.63
N LEU A 341 12.10 1.60 5.12
CA LEU A 341 13.26 2.10 4.42
C LEU A 341 13.43 1.55 2.98
N PRO A 342 13.21 0.26 2.68
CA PRO A 342 13.28 -0.23 1.30
C PRO A 342 12.34 0.48 0.34
N ILE A 343 11.10 0.78 0.78
CA ILE A 343 10.11 1.52 -0.03
C ILE A 343 10.53 2.97 -0.19
N LEU A 344 10.97 3.61 0.89
CA LEU A 344 11.40 4.99 0.89
C LEU A 344 12.58 5.20 -0.07
N LEU A 345 13.57 4.32 -0.02
CA LEU A 345 14.70 4.33 -0.94
C LEU A 345 14.28 4.01 -2.37
N GLY A 346 13.35 3.10 -2.56
CA GLY A 346 12.73 2.85 -3.85
C GLY A 346 12.10 4.11 -4.42
N ASN A 347 11.37 4.87 -3.63
CA ASN A 347 10.76 6.15 -4.05
C ASN A 347 11.83 7.20 -4.38
N LEU A 348 12.88 7.34 -3.57
CA LEU A 348 14.00 8.24 -3.86
C LEU A 348 14.78 7.85 -5.14
N ALA A 349 14.95 6.54 -5.37
CA ALA A 349 15.62 6.04 -6.57
C ALA A 349 14.88 6.37 -7.86
N THR A 350 13.60 6.70 -7.80
CA THR A 350 12.79 6.89 -8.98
C THR A 350 12.97 8.25 -9.62
N GLY A 351 13.22 9.32 -8.87
CA GLY A 351 13.22 10.66 -9.42
C GLY A 351 12.11 10.84 -10.47
N ASN A 352 12.42 11.41 -11.63
CA ASN A 352 11.52 11.48 -12.77
C ASN A 352 11.43 10.19 -13.60
N ASN A 353 12.18 9.14 -13.22
CA ASN A 353 12.25 7.86 -13.93
C ASN A 353 11.93 6.75 -12.93
N CYS A 354 10.74 6.17 -13.02
CA CYS A 354 10.30 5.07 -12.19
C CYS A 354 11.43 4.13 -11.81
N TRP A 355 11.84 4.16 -10.54
CA TRP A 355 12.71 3.18 -9.89
C TRP A 355 14.13 3.04 -10.44
N GLY A 356 14.62 3.96 -11.26
CA GLY A 356 15.86 3.69 -11.97
C GLY A 356 15.82 2.38 -12.76
N ILE A 357 14.65 1.76 -12.89
CA ILE A 357 14.43 0.57 -13.70
C ILE A 357 14.62 0.97 -15.14
N LYS A 358 15.69 0.52 -15.75
CA LYS A 358 15.88 0.69 -17.19
C LYS A 358 14.75 -0.03 -17.90
N ALA A 359 13.76 0.73 -18.36
CA ALA A 359 12.63 0.26 -19.16
C ALA A 359 13.04 -0.13 -20.58
N ARG A 360 14.16 -0.80 -20.78
CA ARG A 360 14.56 -1.38 -22.07
C ARG A 360 14.62 -2.89 -21.95
N GLY A 361 13.54 -3.49 -22.32
CA GLY A 361 13.32 -4.78 -22.98
C GLY A 361 13.88 -6.05 -22.34
N THR A 362 14.99 -6.03 -21.63
CA THR A 362 15.67 -7.24 -21.11
C THR A 362 16.40 -7.05 -19.78
N GLY A 363 16.48 -5.83 -19.24
CA GLY A 363 17.20 -5.52 -18.00
C GLY A 363 16.25 -5.33 -16.82
N TRP A 364 16.23 -6.28 -15.95
CA TRP A 364 15.48 -6.28 -14.71
C TRP A 364 16.41 -5.79 -13.62
N GLY A 365 16.18 -4.65 -13.01
CA GLY A 365 17.00 -4.22 -11.90
C GLY A 365 16.89 -2.73 -11.61
N THR A 366 17.32 -2.35 -10.44
CA THR A 366 17.39 -0.97 -9.98
C THR A 366 18.80 -0.44 -10.24
N SER A 367 18.94 0.78 -10.79
CA SER A 367 20.23 1.47 -10.83
C SER A 367 20.57 1.96 -9.42
N LEU A 368 21.80 1.77 -8.96
CA LEU A 368 22.27 2.25 -7.66
C LEU A 368 22.89 3.66 -7.69
N GLY A 369 22.90 4.34 -8.84
CA GLY A 369 23.52 5.67 -8.94
C GLY A 369 22.96 6.74 -8.01
N TYR A 370 21.81 6.48 -7.38
CA TYR A 370 21.25 7.37 -6.36
C TYR A 370 21.85 7.15 -4.96
N ILE A 371 22.43 5.96 -4.69
CA ILE A 371 22.89 5.62 -3.35
C ILE A 371 24.06 6.53 -2.89
N GLU A 372 24.88 7.00 -3.80
CA GLU A 372 25.97 7.93 -3.51
C GLU A 372 25.40 9.22 -2.90
N LYS A 373 24.41 9.83 -3.57
CA LYS A 373 23.73 11.04 -3.10
C LYS A 373 23.02 10.84 -1.77
N VAL A 374 22.39 9.68 -1.59
CA VAL A 374 21.66 9.35 -0.36
C VAL A 374 22.65 9.16 0.79
N ALA A 375 23.72 8.38 0.61
CA ALA A 375 24.73 8.14 1.63
C ALA A 375 25.42 9.44 2.06
N GLU A 376 25.89 10.24 1.10
CA GLU A 376 26.50 11.56 1.35
C GLU A 376 25.53 12.51 2.07
N GLY A 377 24.28 12.60 1.61
CA GLY A 377 23.24 13.43 2.23
C GLY A 377 22.90 13.02 3.66
N LEU A 378 23.07 11.74 4.00
CA LEU A 378 22.94 11.22 5.37
C LEU A 378 24.23 11.33 6.19
N GLY A 379 25.33 11.83 5.61
CA GLY A 379 26.61 12.03 6.28
C GLY A 379 27.47 10.78 6.36
N LEU A 380 27.23 9.80 5.49
CA LEU A 380 28.09 8.63 5.35
C LEU A 380 29.18 8.87 4.30
N GLN A 381 30.29 8.17 4.44
CA GLN A 381 31.31 8.09 3.41
C GLN A 381 31.02 6.91 2.51
N ILE A 382 31.16 7.11 1.19
CA ILE A 382 30.95 6.08 0.20
C ILE A 382 32.16 6.01 -0.75
N GLU A 383 32.68 4.84 -0.93
CA GLU A 383 33.76 4.54 -1.86
C GLU A 383 33.31 3.49 -2.86
N LYS A 384 33.46 3.80 -4.15
CA LYS A 384 33.26 2.81 -5.19
C LYS A 384 34.57 2.06 -5.44
N ASN A 385 34.63 0.81 -5.00
CA ASN A 385 35.74 -0.06 -5.21
C ASN A 385 35.31 -1.29 -6.04
N THR A 386 36.05 -1.65 -7.06
CA THR A 386 35.77 -2.83 -7.91
C THR A 386 36.66 -4.02 -7.58
N ASP A 387 37.64 -3.86 -6.67
CA ASP A 387 38.49 -4.92 -6.21
C ASP A 387 37.87 -5.70 -5.05
N LEU A 388 37.61 -6.98 -5.28
CA LEU A 388 37.00 -7.86 -4.28
C LEU A 388 37.91 -8.07 -3.06
N GLN A 389 39.24 -8.18 -3.26
CA GLN A 389 40.17 -8.43 -2.16
C GLN A 389 40.31 -7.18 -1.26
N GLU A 390 40.38 -6.00 -1.85
CA GLU A 390 40.36 -4.74 -1.10
C GLU A 390 39.05 -4.56 -0.34
N THR A 391 37.92 -4.91 -0.96
CA THR A 391 36.60 -4.87 -0.30
C THR A 391 36.56 -5.82 0.90
N VAL A 392 37.02 -7.03 0.75
CA VAL A 392 37.12 -8.02 1.85
C VAL A 392 38.03 -7.51 2.95
N ALA A 393 39.22 -7.01 2.60
CA ALA A 393 40.17 -6.46 3.57
C ALA A 393 39.58 -5.27 4.35
N ALA A 394 38.80 -4.41 3.68
CA ALA A 394 38.07 -3.31 4.34
C ALA A 394 37.02 -3.84 5.35
N LEU A 395 36.35 -4.96 5.05
CA LEU A 395 35.39 -5.59 5.96
C LEU A 395 36.05 -6.38 7.10
N GLN A 396 37.28 -6.81 6.94
CA GLN A 396 38.10 -7.45 7.99
C GLN A 396 38.70 -6.42 8.97
N ASP A 397 38.80 -5.15 8.58
CA ASP A 397 39.17 -4.07 9.50
C ASP A 397 38.00 -3.68 10.38
N HIS A 398 37.82 -4.36 11.49
CA HIS A 398 36.73 -4.16 12.43
C HIS A 398 36.87 -2.90 13.29
N SER A 399 37.89 -2.07 13.08
CA SER A 399 38.05 -0.78 13.75
C SER A 399 36.95 0.23 13.38
N LYS A 400 36.33 0.03 12.20
CA LYS A 400 35.21 0.82 11.70
C LYS A 400 34.05 -0.08 11.27
N LYS A 401 32.83 0.41 11.46
CA LYS A 401 31.64 -0.26 10.95
C LYS A 401 31.44 0.08 9.47
N ARG A 402 31.63 -0.92 8.62
CA ARG A 402 31.50 -0.81 7.18
C ARG A 402 30.59 -1.91 6.64
N LEU A 403 29.89 -1.59 5.56
CA LEU A 403 29.17 -2.57 4.75
C LEU A 403 29.45 -2.32 3.28
N ALA A 404 29.49 -3.38 2.50
CA ALA A 404 29.67 -3.25 1.06
C ALA A 404 28.43 -3.72 0.30
N LEU A 405 27.88 -2.81 -0.52
CA LEU A 405 26.80 -3.12 -1.43
C LEU A 405 27.35 -3.72 -2.71
N THR A 406 26.92 -4.93 -3.07
CA THR A 406 27.45 -5.66 -4.22
C THR A 406 26.34 -6.09 -5.18
N CYS A 407 26.73 -6.42 -6.40
CA CYS A 407 25.86 -6.98 -7.40
C CYS A 407 26.39 -8.34 -7.85
N ALA A 408 25.65 -9.38 -7.54
CA ALA A 408 25.89 -10.70 -8.10
C ALA A 408 25.43 -10.77 -9.57
N THR A 409 26.17 -11.48 -10.39
CA THR A 409 25.86 -11.67 -11.81
C THR A 409 25.69 -13.16 -12.12
N TRP A 410 25.46 -13.48 -13.38
CA TRP A 410 25.34 -14.87 -13.82
C TRP A 410 26.58 -15.70 -13.40
N GLY A 411 26.32 -16.86 -12.83
CA GLY A 411 27.40 -17.73 -12.30
C GLY A 411 27.63 -17.53 -10.80
N SER A 412 26.99 -16.53 -10.17
CA SER A 412 27.11 -16.33 -8.73
C SER A 412 26.27 -17.33 -7.93
N PRO A 413 26.53 -17.46 -6.61
CA PRO A 413 25.72 -18.28 -5.74
C PRO A 413 24.33 -17.67 -5.45
N PHE A 414 24.11 -16.38 -5.71
CA PHE A 414 22.91 -15.65 -5.34
C PHE A 414 21.85 -15.61 -6.43
N THR A 415 22.25 -15.72 -7.72
CA THR A 415 21.32 -15.51 -8.83
C THR A 415 21.79 -16.17 -10.12
N LEU A 416 20.82 -16.48 -10.99
CA LEU A 416 21.09 -16.86 -12.39
C LEU A 416 21.07 -15.64 -13.34
N SER A 417 20.84 -14.42 -12.84
CA SER A 417 20.78 -13.22 -13.69
C SER A 417 21.59 -12.06 -13.09
N SER A 418 20.97 -11.26 -12.24
CA SER A 418 21.55 -10.13 -11.53
C SER A 418 20.80 -9.91 -10.23
N HIS A 419 21.53 -9.70 -9.14
CA HIS A 419 20.97 -9.51 -7.81
C HIS A 419 21.87 -8.60 -6.98
N PHE A 420 21.28 -7.78 -6.11
CA PHE A 420 22.01 -6.96 -5.15
C PHE A 420 21.91 -7.58 -3.77
N GLU A 421 23.05 -7.67 -3.12
CA GLU A 421 23.22 -8.12 -1.73
C GLU A 421 24.23 -7.23 -1.00
N VAL A 422 24.36 -7.44 0.29
CA VAL A 422 25.28 -6.69 1.15
C VAL A 422 26.31 -7.62 1.76
N MET A 423 27.59 -7.38 1.50
CA MET A 423 28.68 -7.95 2.31
C MET A 423 28.74 -7.14 3.61
N CYS A 424 28.47 -7.78 4.73
CA CYS A 424 28.29 -7.07 6.00
C CYS A 424 29.42 -7.28 7.02
N TYR A 425 30.20 -8.35 6.84
CA TYR A 425 31.29 -8.70 7.74
C TYR A 425 32.21 -9.71 7.05
N ALA A 426 33.48 -9.73 7.42
CA ALA A 426 34.42 -10.77 7.04
C ALA A 426 35.36 -11.07 8.22
N ASP A 427 35.70 -12.34 8.41
CA ASP A 427 36.72 -12.81 9.34
C ASP A 427 37.84 -13.59 8.58
N ASP A 428 38.66 -14.31 9.27
CA ASP A 428 39.79 -15.07 8.65
C ASP A 428 39.32 -16.30 7.86
N GLU A 429 38.06 -16.73 8.05
CA GLU A 429 37.52 -17.95 7.42
C GLU A 429 36.35 -17.68 6.49
N TRP A 430 35.53 -16.63 6.76
CA TRP A 430 34.25 -16.43 6.13
C TRP A 430 33.97 -14.98 5.72
N VAL A 431 33.18 -14.82 4.65
CA VAL A 431 32.55 -13.57 4.27
C VAL A 431 31.04 -13.72 4.45
N TYR A 432 30.40 -12.76 5.15
CA TYR A 432 29.00 -12.80 5.51
C TYR A 432 28.18 -11.82 4.68
N PHE A 433 26.98 -12.26 4.30
CA PHE A 433 26.09 -11.51 3.43
C PHE A 433 24.70 -11.38 4.04
N LEU A 434 24.07 -10.23 3.73
CA LEU A 434 22.63 -10.01 3.92
C LEU A 434 21.99 -10.05 2.53
N ASP A 435 21.09 -11.03 2.33
CA ASP A 435 20.38 -11.23 1.05
C ASP A 435 18.92 -10.76 1.16
N PRO A 436 18.49 -9.79 0.34
CA PRO A 436 17.08 -9.40 0.24
C PRO A 436 16.11 -10.54 -0.10
N LEU A 437 16.62 -11.61 -0.74
CA LEU A 437 15.89 -12.82 -1.05
C LEU A 437 15.98 -13.82 0.10
N ARG A 438 15.17 -13.62 1.15
CA ARG A 438 15.20 -14.48 2.35
C ARG A 438 15.00 -15.98 2.08
N ASP A 439 14.17 -16.32 1.09
CA ASP A 439 13.82 -17.68 0.72
C ASP A 439 14.60 -18.12 -0.54
N ASN A 440 15.79 -17.56 -0.75
CA ASN A 440 16.60 -17.88 -1.90
C ASN A 440 17.01 -19.36 -1.89
N ASN A 441 16.73 -20.07 -2.96
CA ASN A 441 17.18 -21.44 -3.14
C ASN A 441 18.56 -21.45 -3.84
N TYR A 442 19.59 -21.24 -3.06
CA TYR A 442 20.97 -21.16 -3.54
C TYR A 442 21.40 -22.40 -4.32
N ALA A 443 20.89 -23.59 -3.98
CA ALA A 443 21.25 -24.85 -4.64
C ALA A 443 20.90 -24.88 -6.15
N LYS A 444 20.05 -23.97 -6.62
CA LYS A 444 19.73 -23.81 -8.04
C LYS A 444 20.76 -22.99 -8.80
N ASN A 445 21.65 -22.29 -8.11
CA ASN A 445 22.64 -21.43 -8.70
C ASN A 445 23.95 -22.18 -8.93
N ILE A 446 24.79 -21.72 -9.87
CA ILE A 446 25.97 -22.43 -10.33
C ILE A 446 26.96 -22.71 -9.20
N THR A 447 27.22 -21.71 -8.38
CA THR A 447 28.14 -21.81 -7.22
C THR A 447 27.38 -21.84 -5.89
N GLY A 448 26.08 -22.17 -5.92
CA GLY A 448 25.21 -22.14 -4.74
C GLY A 448 25.60 -23.08 -3.62
N SER A 449 26.35 -24.15 -3.93
CA SER A 449 26.92 -25.06 -2.93
C SER A 449 27.99 -24.44 -2.02
N LEU A 450 28.49 -23.25 -2.36
CA LEU A 450 29.41 -22.48 -1.51
C LEU A 450 28.72 -21.73 -0.39
N VAL A 451 27.38 -21.58 -0.46
CA VAL A 451 26.60 -20.81 0.50
C VAL A 451 26.19 -21.65 1.69
N GLU A 452 26.54 -21.18 2.87
CA GLU A 452 26.01 -21.67 4.13
C GLU A 452 24.96 -20.70 4.67
N VAL A 453 23.73 -21.16 4.86
CA VAL A 453 22.61 -20.35 5.37
C VAL A 453 22.65 -20.36 6.89
N LEU A 454 22.79 -19.19 7.51
CA LEU A 454 22.80 -19.01 8.96
C LEU A 454 21.40 -18.69 9.48
N ALA A 455 20.66 -17.87 8.75
CA ALA A 455 19.28 -17.48 9.04
C ALA A 455 18.62 -17.01 7.73
N PRO A 456 17.29 -16.87 7.68
CA PRO A 456 16.62 -16.29 6.51
C PRO A 456 17.20 -14.91 6.14
N GLY A 457 17.79 -14.81 4.95
CA GLY A 457 18.46 -13.60 4.47
C GLY A 457 19.84 -13.34 5.05
N VAL A 458 20.43 -14.27 5.80
CA VAL A 458 21.80 -14.18 6.31
C VAL A 458 22.58 -15.44 5.92
N VAL A 459 23.63 -15.25 5.16
CA VAL A 459 24.45 -16.35 4.65
C VAL A 459 25.92 -16.03 4.78
N ARG A 460 26.77 -17.07 4.65
CA ARG A 460 28.22 -16.90 4.58
C ARG A 460 28.83 -17.78 3.50
N ILE A 461 30.00 -17.38 3.05
CA ILE A 461 30.78 -18.07 2.02
C ILE A 461 32.21 -18.18 2.52
N PRO A 462 32.89 -19.33 2.34
CA PRO A 462 34.30 -19.46 2.71
C PRO A 462 35.14 -18.37 2.04
N LEU A 463 35.97 -17.66 2.82
CA LEU A 463 36.85 -16.59 2.32
C LEU A 463 37.72 -17.08 1.17
N ALA A 464 38.28 -18.29 1.28
CA ALA A 464 39.11 -18.89 0.24
C ALA A 464 38.36 -19.14 -1.10
N LYS A 465 37.00 -19.05 -1.09
CA LYS A 465 36.16 -19.32 -2.26
C LYS A 465 35.41 -18.06 -2.77
N ILE A 466 35.64 -16.93 -2.16
CA ILE A 466 34.90 -15.72 -2.49
C ILE A 466 35.10 -15.24 -3.93
N SER A 467 36.31 -15.47 -4.50
CA SER A 467 36.62 -15.13 -5.89
C SER A 467 35.83 -15.95 -6.93
N GLU A 468 35.25 -17.09 -6.53
CA GLU A 468 34.40 -17.93 -7.38
C GLU A 468 32.98 -17.39 -7.53
N CYS A 469 32.61 -16.35 -6.77
CA CYS A 469 31.21 -15.91 -6.61
C CYS A 469 30.70 -14.94 -7.68
N ASN A 470 31.49 -14.54 -8.65
CA ASN A 470 31.10 -13.60 -9.72
C ASN A 470 30.37 -12.37 -9.21
N LEU A 471 30.96 -11.70 -8.22
CA LEU A 471 30.45 -10.46 -7.67
C LEU A 471 31.05 -9.28 -8.45
N SER A 472 30.26 -8.20 -8.60
CA SER A 472 30.67 -6.98 -9.29
C SER A 472 30.08 -5.73 -8.61
N SER A 473 30.68 -4.56 -8.87
CA SER A 473 30.19 -3.26 -8.39
C SER A 473 30.09 -3.18 -6.87
N TYR A 474 31.20 -2.94 -6.22
CA TYR A 474 31.28 -2.78 -4.77
C TYR A 474 31.17 -1.30 -4.40
N TYR A 475 30.26 -0.99 -3.50
CA TYR A 475 30.19 0.31 -2.83
C TYR A 475 30.44 0.07 -1.35
N ILE A 476 31.63 0.45 -0.89
CA ILE A 476 31.95 0.41 0.54
C ILE A 476 31.38 1.65 1.18
N ILE A 477 30.53 1.47 2.19
CA ILE A 477 29.84 2.55 2.89
C ILE A 477 30.18 2.44 4.37
N GLU A 478 30.61 3.57 4.95
CA GLU A 478 31.03 3.63 6.36
C GLU A 478 30.56 4.91 7.05
N ARG A 479 30.51 4.87 8.36
CA ARG A 479 30.42 6.09 9.16
C ARG A 479 31.81 6.74 9.22
N PRO A 480 31.88 8.08 9.07
CA PRO A 480 33.13 8.83 9.20
C PRO A 480 33.72 8.78 10.61
#